data_6e69aed8dd064d7f500d4513055ab7c2
#
_entry.id   6e69aed8dd064d7f500d4513055ab7c2
#
_cell.length_a   1.000
_cell.length_b   1.000
_cell.length_c   1.000
_cell.angle_alpha   90.00
_cell.angle_beta   90.00
_cell.angle_gamma   90.00
#
_symmetry.space_group_name_H-M   'P 1'
#
loop_
_entity.id
_entity.type
_entity.pdbx_description
1 polymer ?
#
loop_
_entity_poly.entity_id
_entity_poly.type
_entity_poly.pdbx_seq_one_letter_code
_entity_poly.pdbx_strand_id
1 'polypeptide(L)'
;MVKIMARSHTLDKYRNIGIMAHIDAGKTTTTERVLYYTGKSHKIGEVHDGAATMDWMEQEQERGITITSAATTCFWNDHRINIIDTPGHVDFTIEVERSLKVLDGAVAVFDGVAGVEPQSETVWRQADKYKVPRICFINK
;
A
#
# COMPACT_ATOMS: atom_id res chain seq x y z
N MET A 1 -0.07 -29.61 -22.27
CA MET A 1 -0.84 -28.45 -22.77
C MET A 1 -0.76 -27.31 -21.73
N VAL A 2 0.03 -26.30 -22.01
CA VAL A 2 0.14 -25.16 -21.09
C VAL A 2 -1.13 -24.34 -21.22
N LYS A 3 -1.95 -24.31 -20.16
CA LYS A 3 -3.15 -23.49 -20.11
C LYS A 3 -2.72 -22.03 -19.98
N ILE A 4 -2.70 -21.31 -21.09
CA ILE A 4 -2.47 -19.86 -21.06
C ILE A 4 -3.68 -19.24 -20.34
N MET A 5 -3.49 -18.83 -19.10
CA MET A 5 -4.54 -18.09 -18.38
C MET A 5 -4.69 -16.73 -19.04
N ALA A 6 -5.82 -16.51 -19.68
CA ALA A 6 -6.18 -15.21 -20.22
C ALA A 6 -6.28 -14.18 -19.09
N ARG A 7 -5.83 -12.95 -19.34
CA ARG A 7 -5.99 -11.85 -18.40
C ARG A 7 -7.47 -11.55 -18.19
N SER A 8 -7.84 -11.26 -16.94
CA SER A 8 -9.22 -10.88 -16.61
C SER A 8 -9.62 -9.51 -17.17
N HIS A 9 -8.63 -8.63 -17.36
CA HIS A 9 -8.80 -7.26 -17.86
C HIS A 9 -7.71 -6.93 -18.88
N THR A 10 -7.94 -5.95 -19.73
CA THR A 10 -6.93 -5.40 -20.64
C THR A 10 -5.90 -4.57 -19.88
N LEU A 11 -4.69 -4.38 -20.42
CA LEU A 11 -3.60 -3.70 -19.72
C LEU A 11 -3.92 -2.24 -19.35
N ASP A 12 -4.74 -1.56 -20.15
CA ASP A 12 -5.20 -0.21 -19.87
C ASP A 12 -6.11 -0.10 -18.63
N LYS A 13 -6.63 -1.24 -18.17
CA LYS A 13 -7.48 -1.36 -16.98
C LYS A 13 -6.73 -1.85 -15.73
N TYR A 14 -5.43 -2.04 -15.81
CA TYR A 14 -4.58 -2.38 -14.66
C TYR A 14 -4.05 -1.12 -14.01
N ARG A 15 -4.09 -1.08 -12.68
CA ARG A 15 -3.48 -0.01 -11.89
C ARG A 15 -2.69 -0.59 -10.73
N ASN A 16 -1.42 -0.27 -10.68
CA ASN A 16 -0.54 -0.59 -9.55
C ASN A 16 -0.43 0.64 -8.66
N ILE A 17 -1.02 0.57 -7.48
CA ILE A 17 -1.10 1.69 -6.55
C ILE A 17 -0.29 1.35 -5.31
N GLY A 18 0.64 2.23 -4.94
CA GLY A 18 1.37 2.14 -3.69
C GLY A 18 0.68 2.90 -2.57
N ILE A 19 0.69 2.32 -1.38
CA ILE A 19 0.32 3.03 -0.15
C ILE A 19 1.59 3.25 0.65
N MET A 20 1.90 4.50 0.95
CA MET A 20 3.12 4.88 1.67
C MET A 20 2.79 5.82 2.82
N ALA A 21 3.44 5.62 3.95
CA ALA A 21 3.21 6.43 5.14
C ALA A 21 4.35 6.29 6.14
N HIS A 22 4.43 7.24 7.07
CA HIS A 22 5.20 7.07 8.30
C HIS A 22 4.57 5.99 9.19
N ILE A 23 5.35 5.42 10.11
CA ILE A 23 4.87 4.50 11.14
C ILE A 23 3.71 5.16 11.89
N ASP A 24 2.67 4.40 12.17
CA ASP A 24 1.45 4.83 12.89
C ASP A 24 0.60 5.92 12.19
N ALA A 25 0.92 6.34 10.99
CA ALA A 25 0.04 7.24 10.23
C ALA A 25 -1.27 6.59 9.76
N GLY A 26 -1.42 5.28 9.93
CA GLY A 26 -2.61 4.53 9.56
C GLY A 26 -2.56 3.95 8.14
N LYS A 27 -1.37 3.60 7.66
CA LYS A 27 -1.17 2.98 6.34
C LYS A 27 -1.98 1.68 6.19
N THR A 28 -1.79 0.74 7.10
CA THR A 28 -2.50 -0.55 7.08
C THR A 28 -4.00 -0.35 7.22
N THR A 29 -4.43 0.54 8.12
CA THR A 29 -5.85 0.89 8.29
C THR A 29 -6.45 1.43 6.98
N THR A 30 -5.74 2.31 6.28
CA THR A 30 -6.20 2.87 4.99
C THR A 30 -6.32 1.76 3.94
N THR A 31 -5.34 0.88 3.83
CA THR A 31 -5.36 -0.26 2.91
C THR A 31 -6.54 -1.19 3.20
N GLU A 32 -6.76 -1.55 4.45
CA GLU A 32 -7.88 -2.40 4.87
C GLU A 32 -9.25 -1.77 4.56
N ARG A 33 -9.38 -0.45 4.70
CA ARG A 33 -10.60 0.27 4.31
C ARG A 33 -10.85 0.22 2.81
N VAL A 34 -9.81 0.38 1.99
CA VAL A 34 -9.95 0.24 0.54
C VAL A 34 -10.39 -1.17 0.18
N LEU A 35 -9.81 -2.20 0.77
CA LEU A 35 -10.20 -3.60 0.54
C LEU A 35 -11.64 -3.87 0.98
N TYR A 36 -12.06 -3.30 2.09
CA TYR A 36 -13.44 -3.43 2.57
C TYR A 36 -14.45 -2.78 1.60
N TYR A 37 -14.22 -1.53 1.20
CA TYR A 37 -15.15 -0.81 0.33
C TYR A 37 -15.17 -1.34 -1.12
N THR A 38 -14.11 -1.99 -1.57
CA THR A 38 -14.08 -2.68 -2.88
C THR A 38 -14.65 -4.10 -2.83
N GLY A 39 -15.12 -4.57 -1.66
CA GLY A 39 -15.72 -5.89 -1.49
C GLY A 39 -14.71 -7.05 -1.41
N LYS A 40 -13.42 -6.78 -1.35
CA LYS A 40 -12.37 -7.81 -1.19
C LYS A 40 -12.35 -8.41 0.21
N SER A 41 -12.65 -7.60 1.22
CA SER A 41 -12.77 -8.02 2.61
C SER A 41 -14.18 -7.76 3.12
N HIS A 42 -14.75 -8.70 3.87
CA HIS A 42 -16.08 -8.58 4.48
C HIS A 42 -16.04 -8.01 5.89
N LYS A 43 -14.86 -7.92 6.48
CA LYS A 43 -14.63 -7.38 7.82
C LYS A 43 -13.51 -6.36 7.76
N ILE A 44 -13.69 -5.26 8.49
CA ILE A 44 -12.62 -4.27 8.65
C ILE A 44 -11.57 -4.86 9.58
N GLY A 45 -10.37 -5.10 9.04
CA GLY A 45 -9.21 -5.51 9.82
C GLY A 45 -8.50 -4.29 10.40
N GLU A 46 -8.06 -4.41 11.64
CA GLU A 46 -7.25 -3.40 12.31
C GLU A 46 -5.96 -4.03 12.84
N VAL A 47 -4.89 -3.23 12.88
CA VAL A 47 -3.56 -3.69 13.32
C VAL A 47 -3.61 -4.23 14.76
N HIS A 48 -4.35 -3.55 15.64
CA HIS A 48 -4.48 -3.94 17.05
C HIS A 48 -5.20 -5.27 17.25
N ASP A 49 -6.08 -5.64 16.32
CA ASP A 49 -6.82 -6.90 16.39
C ASP A 49 -6.11 -8.04 15.67
N GLY A 50 -4.96 -7.79 15.05
CA GLY A 50 -4.23 -8.76 14.24
C GLY A 50 -5.03 -9.29 13.04
N ALA A 51 -6.10 -8.58 12.64
CA ALA A 51 -7.03 -8.99 11.60
C ALA A 51 -6.75 -8.33 10.24
N ALA A 52 -5.67 -7.57 10.13
CA ALA A 52 -5.30 -6.88 8.90
C ALA A 52 -4.82 -7.87 7.83
N THR A 53 -5.42 -7.81 6.64
CA THR A 53 -5.14 -8.75 5.54
C THR A 53 -3.72 -8.63 5.00
N MET A 54 -3.14 -7.43 5.07
CA MET A 54 -1.80 -7.15 4.54
C MET A 54 -0.67 -7.45 5.54
N ASP A 55 -0.98 -7.58 6.83
CA ASP A 55 0.00 -7.88 7.88
C ASP A 55 0.11 -9.40 8.08
N TRP A 56 0.74 -10.07 7.12
CA TRP A 56 0.85 -11.53 7.10
C TRP A 56 2.07 -12.08 7.86
N MET A 57 3.05 -11.25 8.17
CA MET A 57 4.21 -11.62 9.00
C MET A 57 3.94 -11.31 10.47
N GLU A 58 4.33 -12.25 11.36
CA GLU A 58 4.18 -12.07 12.79
C GLU A 58 4.86 -10.80 13.31
N GLN A 59 6.07 -10.49 12.81
CA GLN A 59 6.80 -9.28 13.18
C GLN A 59 6.08 -7.99 12.75
N GLU A 60 5.35 -8.01 11.66
CA GLU A 60 4.54 -6.88 11.21
C GLU A 60 3.34 -6.68 12.13
N GLN A 61 2.68 -7.76 12.52
CA GLN A 61 1.56 -7.73 13.47
C GLN A 61 1.98 -7.23 14.85
N GLU A 62 3.10 -7.71 15.38
CA GLU A 62 3.64 -7.30 16.67
C GLU A 62 4.03 -5.83 16.72
N ARG A 63 4.61 -5.30 15.64
CA ARG A 63 5.11 -3.93 15.57
C ARG A 63 4.10 -2.94 15.01
N GLY A 64 3.05 -3.41 14.37
CA GLY A 64 2.10 -2.58 13.62
C GLY A 64 2.72 -1.87 12.41
N ILE A 65 3.80 -2.40 11.82
CA ILE A 65 4.52 -1.86 10.67
C ILE A 65 4.63 -2.91 9.56
N THR A 66 4.75 -2.45 8.32
CA THR A 66 5.01 -3.29 7.15
C THR A 66 6.51 -3.50 7.01
N ILE A 67 6.98 -4.74 7.08
CA ILE A 67 8.40 -5.11 6.96
C ILE A 67 8.76 -5.40 5.50
N THR A 68 7.93 -6.18 4.80
CA THR A 68 8.11 -6.49 3.38
C THR A 68 6.92 -5.99 2.57
N SER A 69 7.16 -5.66 1.31
CA SER A 69 6.07 -5.29 0.40
C SER A 69 5.13 -6.46 0.17
N ALA A 70 3.85 -6.21 0.34
CA ALA A 70 2.79 -7.16 0.03
C ALA A 70 1.87 -6.57 -1.03
N ALA A 71 1.34 -7.41 -1.89
CA ALA A 71 0.41 -6.99 -2.93
C ALA A 71 -0.93 -7.69 -2.77
N THR A 72 -2.01 -6.92 -2.85
CA THR A 72 -3.37 -7.44 -2.85
C THR A 72 -4.14 -6.84 -4.01
N THR A 73 -4.93 -7.67 -4.68
CA THR A 73 -5.75 -7.24 -5.81
C THR A 73 -7.18 -6.98 -5.37
N CYS A 74 -7.72 -5.85 -5.77
CA CYS A 74 -9.15 -5.54 -5.69
C CYS A 74 -9.66 -5.05 -7.06
N PHE A 75 -10.98 -4.92 -7.18
CA PHE A 75 -11.63 -4.50 -8.41
C PHE A 75 -12.56 -3.34 -8.12
N TRP A 76 -12.44 -2.29 -8.93
CA TRP A 76 -13.28 -1.11 -8.82
C TRP A 76 -13.47 -0.47 -10.19
N ASN A 77 -14.71 -0.09 -10.50
CA ASN A 77 -15.06 0.61 -11.73
C ASN A 77 -14.47 -0.04 -13.00
N ASP A 78 -14.62 -1.37 -13.11
CA ASP A 78 -14.11 -2.19 -14.20
C ASP A 78 -12.57 -2.14 -14.37
N HIS A 79 -11.85 -1.83 -13.29
CA HIS A 79 -10.38 -1.86 -13.24
C HIS A 79 -9.91 -2.91 -12.25
N ARG A 80 -8.78 -3.53 -12.59
CA ARG A 80 -8.02 -4.34 -11.65
C ARG A 80 -6.99 -3.46 -10.95
N ILE A 81 -7.12 -3.32 -9.66
CA ILE A 81 -6.24 -2.49 -8.83
C ILE A 81 -5.38 -3.42 -7.98
N ASN A 82 -4.07 -3.37 -8.20
CA ASN A 82 -3.11 -4.05 -7.35
C ASN A 82 -2.60 -3.02 -6.34
N ILE A 83 -2.94 -3.24 -5.08
CA ILE A 83 -2.48 -2.40 -3.98
C ILE A 83 -1.18 -2.98 -3.47
N ILE A 84 -0.12 -2.20 -3.53
CA ILE A 84 1.20 -2.57 -3.05
C ILE A 84 1.45 -1.80 -1.75
N ASP A 85 1.40 -2.52 -0.64
CA ASP A 85 1.68 -1.96 0.66
C ASP A 85 3.19 -1.89 0.85
N THR A 86 3.73 -0.67 0.85
CA THR A 86 5.18 -0.45 0.89
C THR A 86 5.66 -0.21 2.32
N PRO A 87 6.84 -0.75 2.70
CA PRO A 87 7.44 -0.42 3.98
C PRO A 87 7.66 1.08 4.13
N GLY A 88 7.24 1.64 5.27
CA GLY A 88 7.45 3.06 5.60
C GLY A 88 8.69 3.31 6.46
N HIS A 89 9.36 2.25 6.92
CA HIS A 89 10.52 2.35 7.79
C HIS A 89 11.81 2.62 7.00
N VAL A 90 12.69 3.48 7.52
CA VAL A 90 13.96 3.86 6.84
C VAL A 90 14.90 2.68 6.58
N ASP A 91 14.88 1.66 7.43
CA ASP A 91 15.73 0.47 7.30
C ASP A 91 15.33 -0.44 6.12
N PHE A 92 14.17 -0.21 5.51
CA PHE A 92 13.65 -1.01 4.39
C PHE A 92 13.72 -0.27 3.04
N THR A 93 14.73 0.57 2.84
CA THR A 93 14.89 1.42 1.65
C THR A 93 14.89 0.62 0.35
N ILE A 94 15.54 -0.55 0.30
CA ILE A 94 15.61 -1.40 -0.90
C ILE A 94 14.22 -1.93 -1.28
N GLU A 95 13.43 -2.35 -0.30
CA GLU A 95 12.06 -2.83 -0.54
C GLU A 95 11.15 -1.71 -1.05
N VAL A 96 11.29 -0.51 -0.49
CA VAL A 96 10.56 0.68 -0.96
C VAL A 96 10.93 1.00 -2.41
N GLU A 97 12.22 1.01 -2.75
CA GLU A 97 12.68 1.30 -4.11
C GLU A 97 12.18 0.27 -5.13
N ARG A 98 12.20 -1.01 -4.79
CA ARG A 98 11.67 -2.08 -5.65
C ARG A 98 10.18 -1.90 -5.91
N SER A 99 9.42 -1.56 -4.89
CA SER A 99 7.98 -1.30 -5.00
C SER A 99 7.70 -0.10 -5.90
N LEU A 100 8.41 1.01 -5.72
CA LEU A 100 8.21 2.23 -6.48
C LEU A 100 8.39 2.08 -7.98
N LYS A 101 9.27 1.17 -8.43
CA LYS A 101 9.54 0.94 -9.86
C LYS A 101 8.35 0.39 -10.64
N VAL A 102 7.39 -0.23 -9.98
CA VAL A 102 6.23 -0.87 -10.61
C VAL A 102 4.94 -0.10 -10.45
N LEU A 103 4.95 1.02 -9.73
CA LEU A 103 3.75 1.80 -9.44
C LEU A 103 3.32 2.70 -10.58
N ASP A 104 2.03 2.72 -10.86
CA ASP A 104 1.38 3.73 -11.71
C ASP A 104 1.09 5.02 -10.94
N GLY A 105 0.90 4.91 -9.64
CA GLY A 105 0.67 6.03 -8.73
C GLY A 105 0.76 5.59 -7.27
N ALA A 106 0.72 6.55 -6.37
CA ALA A 106 0.80 6.29 -4.94
C ALA A 106 -0.14 7.17 -4.12
N VAL A 107 -0.54 6.66 -2.97
CA VAL A 107 -1.22 7.42 -1.92
C VAL A 107 -0.25 7.62 -0.78
N ALA A 108 0.08 8.87 -0.48
CA ALA A 108 0.88 9.24 0.68
C ALA A 108 -0.05 9.57 1.84
N VAL A 109 -0.03 8.74 2.88
CA VAL A 109 -0.86 8.91 4.07
C VAL A 109 -0.09 9.70 5.11
N PHE A 110 -0.63 10.84 5.51
CA PHE A 110 -0.06 11.70 6.55
C PHE A 110 -0.90 11.64 7.82
N ASP A 111 -0.23 11.70 8.95
CA ASP A 111 -0.86 11.88 10.25
C ASP A 111 -1.26 13.35 10.41
N GLY A 112 -2.55 13.62 10.56
CA GLY A 112 -3.06 14.99 10.72
C GLY A 112 -2.67 15.65 12.05
N VAL A 113 -2.22 14.87 13.02
CA VAL A 113 -1.74 15.34 14.33
C VAL A 113 -0.23 15.54 14.34
N ALA A 114 0.53 14.52 13.87
CA ALA A 114 2.00 14.56 13.87
C ALA A 114 2.59 15.35 12.69
N GLY A 115 1.85 15.49 11.60
CA GLY A 115 2.30 16.21 10.42
C GLY A 115 3.27 15.42 9.55
N VAL A 116 4.23 16.11 8.95
CA VAL A 116 5.28 15.51 8.13
C VAL A 116 6.39 14.97 9.02
N GLU A 117 6.68 13.69 8.87
CA GLU A 117 7.67 12.98 9.65
C GLU A 117 8.83 12.47 8.78
N PRO A 118 9.99 12.06 9.37
CA PRO A 118 11.20 11.71 8.60
C PRO A 118 10.98 10.63 7.54
N GLN A 119 10.21 9.58 7.82
CA GLN A 119 9.92 8.54 6.84
C GLN A 119 9.04 9.06 5.70
N SER A 120 8.13 10.00 5.98
CA SER A 120 7.30 10.65 4.96
C SER A 120 8.17 11.40 3.95
N GLU A 121 9.16 12.15 4.41
CA GLU A 121 10.10 12.85 3.54
C GLU A 121 10.95 11.89 2.71
N THR A 122 11.47 10.83 3.33
CA THR A 122 12.31 9.84 2.65
C THR A 122 11.56 9.17 1.52
N VAL A 123 10.36 8.68 1.79
CA VAL A 123 9.52 8.01 0.78
C VAL A 123 9.09 8.99 -0.30
N TRP A 124 8.80 10.24 0.07
CA TRP A 124 8.46 11.29 -0.89
C TRP A 124 9.58 11.55 -1.89
N ARG A 125 10.82 11.72 -1.40
CA ARG A 125 12.01 11.91 -2.25
C ARG A 125 12.28 10.71 -3.16
N GLN A 126 12.08 9.49 -2.67
CA GLN A 126 12.19 8.28 -3.49
C GLN A 126 11.13 8.23 -4.58
N ALA A 127 9.90 8.62 -4.28
CA ALA A 127 8.85 8.71 -5.28
C ALA A 127 9.17 9.77 -6.35
N ASP A 128 9.81 10.89 -6.00
CA ASP A 128 10.32 11.87 -6.96
C ASP A 128 11.38 11.26 -7.88
N LYS A 129 12.33 10.52 -7.30
CA LYS A 129 13.40 9.85 -8.06
C LYS A 129 12.86 8.92 -9.15
N TYR A 130 11.79 8.20 -8.86
CA TYR A 130 11.15 7.26 -9.79
C TYR A 130 9.97 7.89 -10.56
N LYS A 131 9.73 9.18 -10.40
CA LYS A 131 8.65 9.93 -11.08
C LYS A 131 7.27 9.32 -10.87
N VAL A 132 6.99 8.84 -9.66
CA VAL A 132 5.69 8.25 -9.29
C VAL A 132 4.71 9.38 -8.98
N PRO A 133 3.60 9.51 -9.72
CA PRO A 133 2.51 10.43 -9.36
C PRO A 133 1.91 10.06 -8.00
N ARG A 134 1.55 11.05 -7.20
CA ARG A 134 1.00 10.83 -5.86
C ARG A 134 -0.13 11.77 -5.53
N ILE A 135 -1.01 11.24 -4.67
CA ILE A 135 -2.01 12.04 -3.95
C ILE A 135 -1.73 11.93 -2.45
N CYS A 136 -2.08 12.97 -1.72
CA CYS A 136 -1.96 12.99 -0.27
C CYS A 136 -3.31 12.66 0.37
N PHE A 137 -3.27 11.82 1.39
CA PHE A 137 -4.40 11.52 2.25
C PHE A 137 -4.03 11.85 3.70
N ILE A 138 -4.79 12.73 4.32
CA ILE A 138 -4.57 13.11 5.71
C ILE A 138 -5.51 12.29 6.57
N ASN A 139 -4.94 11.54 7.51
CA ASN A 139 -5.63 10.63 8.42
C ASN A 139 -5.46 11.12 9.88
N LYS A 140 -6.39 10.70 10.76
CA LYS A 140 -6.53 11.07 12.19
C LYS A 140 -7.07 12.46 12.48
#